data_8b55b208485d5a61695ae6c5091e0d9b
#
_entry.id   8b55b208485d5a61695ae6c5091e0d9b
#
_cell.length_a   1.000
_cell.length_b   1.000
_cell.length_c   1.000
_cell.angle_alpha   90.00
_cell.angle_beta   90.00
_cell.angle_gamma   90.00
#
_symmetry.space_group_name_H-M   'P 1'
#
loop_
_entity.id
_entity.type
_entity.pdbx_description
1 polymer ?
#
loop_
_entity_poly.entity_id
_entity_poly.type
_entity_poly.pdbx_seq_one_letter_code
_entity_poly.pdbx_strand_id
1 'polypeptide(L)'
;MRDIISHIDPKRGISPAAAVADNTAIVSQINNRLGAESVAFLLLMGAIADADATFTFLMEHGDAANLSDAVAVPDDMLNGTELLATPLFSSDDKVFKIGYTGGKQY
;
A
#
# COMPACT_ATOMS: atom_id res chain seq x y z
N MET A 1 18.77 6.84 -14.12
CA MET A 1 18.60 7.79 -12.99
C MET A 1 19.73 7.57 -12.01
N ARG A 2 20.55 8.58 -11.79
CA ARG A 2 21.68 8.50 -10.85
C ARG A 2 21.35 9.05 -9.47
N ASP A 3 20.31 9.89 -9.37
CA ASP A 3 19.89 10.53 -8.13
C ASP A 3 18.41 10.28 -7.94
N ILE A 4 18.11 9.22 -7.18
CA ILE A 4 16.73 8.88 -6.84
C ILE A 4 16.18 9.79 -5.74
N ILE A 5 17.02 10.29 -4.87
CA ILE A 5 16.60 11.08 -3.69
C ILE A 5 15.87 12.35 -4.10
N SER A 6 16.36 13.01 -5.16
CA SER A 6 15.75 14.26 -5.65
C SER A 6 14.45 14.05 -6.41
N HIS A 7 14.09 12.79 -6.72
CA HIS A 7 12.94 12.46 -7.55
C HIS A 7 11.80 11.76 -6.80
N ILE A 8 11.97 11.49 -5.52
CA ILE A 8 10.95 10.85 -4.70
C ILE A 8 10.64 11.69 -3.47
N ASP A 9 9.39 11.61 -3.02
CA ASP A 9 8.92 12.21 -1.78
C ASP A 9 8.25 11.11 -0.94
N PRO A 10 9.02 10.43 -0.07
CA PRO A 10 8.48 9.32 0.70
C PRO A 10 7.52 9.81 1.79
N LYS A 11 6.39 9.15 1.89
CA LYS A 11 5.39 9.38 2.93
C LYS A 11 5.16 8.08 3.71
N ARG A 12 4.88 8.23 4.99
CA ARG A 12 4.51 7.09 5.81
C ARG A 12 3.06 6.68 5.51
N GLY A 13 2.85 5.44 5.12
CA GLY A 13 1.52 4.86 5.00
C GLY A 13 1.05 4.24 6.32
N ILE A 14 1.77 3.23 6.78
CA ILE A 14 1.50 2.51 8.03
C ILE A 14 2.76 2.54 8.89
N SER A 15 2.61 2.90 10.16
CA SER A 15 3.72 2.82 11.11
C SER A 15 3.93 1.36 11.55
N PRO A 16 5.18 0.96 11.82
CA PRO A 16 5.41 -0.30 12.49
C PRO A 16 4.65 -0.35 13.81
N ALA A 17 4.00 -1.47 14.08
CA ALA A 17 3.20 -1.68 15.28
C ALA A 17 3.51 -3.04 15.89
N ALA A 18 3.04 -3.26 17.11
CA ALA A 18 3.03 -4.58 17.71
C ALA A 18 2.15 -5.54 16.92
N ALA A 19 2.24 -6.83 17.22
CA ALA A 19 1.45 -7.85 16.56
C ALA A 19 -0.04 -7.50 16.59
N VAL A 20 -0.70 -7.68 15.46
CA VAL A 20 -2.11 -7.39 15.27
C VAL A 20 -2.91 -8.69 15.43
N ALA A 21 -4.02 -8.62 16.14
CA ALA A 21 -4.89 -9.78 16.33
C ALA A 21 -5.61 -10.17 15.04
N ASP A 22 -6.08 -11.41 14.99
CA ASP A 22 -6.86 -11.94 13.88
C ASP A 22 -8.05 -11.05 13.53
N ASN A 23 -8.38 -11.03 12.25
CA ASN A 23 -9.51 -10.27 11.71
C ASN A 23 -9.46 -8.76 11.99
N THR A 24 -8.27 -8.22 12.23
CA THR A 24 -8.07 -6.79 12.44
C THR A 24 -7.55 -6.14 11.17
N ALA A 25 -8.26 -5.14 10.66
CA ALA A 25 -7.81 -4.39 9.51
C ALA A 25 -6.64 -3.47 9.89
N ILE A 26 -5.60 -3.46 9.05
CA ILE A 26 -4.50 -2.52 9.15
C ILE A 26 -4.71 -1.46 8.08
N VAL A 27 -5.04 -0.24 8.49
CA VAL A 27 -5.41 0.84 7.58
C VAL A 27 -4.29 1.87 7.53
N SER A 28 -3.88 2.23 6.30
CA SER A 28 -2.87 3.27 6.10
C SER A 28 -3.45 4.66 6.33
N GLN A 29 -2.55 5.63 6.46
CA GLN A 29 -2.93 7.03 6.33
C GLN A 29 -3.41 7.29 4.88
N ILE A 30 -4.31 8.25 4.74
CA ILE A 30 -4.75 8.74 3.44
C ILE A 30 -3.60 9.56 2.83
N ASN A 31 -3.21 9.21 1.62
CA ASN A 31 -2.12 9.87 0.92
C ASN A 31 -2.67 10.82 -0.14
N ASN A 32 -2.24 12.06 -0.08
CA ASN A 32 -2.57 13.07 -1.08
C ASN A 32 -1.45 13.07 -2.14
N ARG A 33 -1.80 12.73 -3.39
CA ARG A 33 -0.82 12.68 -4.48
C ARG A 33 -0.73 13.98 -5.29
N LEU A 34 -1.34 15.06 -4.85
CA LEU A 34 -1.26 16.34 -5.54
C LEU A 34 0.20 16.74 -5.75
N GLY A 35 0.57 17.02 -7.01
CA GLY A 35 1.94 17.35 -7.38
C GLY A 35 2.84 16.15 -7.72
N ALA A 36 2.36 14.93 -7.54
CA ALA A 36 3.07 13.72 -7.93
C ALA A 36 2.49 13.14 -9.23
N GLU A 37 3.36 12.71 -10.13
CA GLU A 37 2.95 12.07 -11.39
C GLU A 37 2.57 10.61 -11.18
N SER A 38 3.25 9.94 -10.27
CA SER A 38 3.00 8.54 -9.95
C SER A 38 3.20 8.28 -8.47
N VAL A 39 2.57 7.21 -7.98
CA VAL A 39 2.67 6.77 -6.60
C VAL A 39 2.98 5.28 -6.58
N ALA A 40 3.89 4.88 -5.72
CA ALA A 40 4.17 3.48 -5.45
C ALA A 40 4.06 3.23 -3.95
N PHE A 41 3.49 2.09 -3.59
CA PHE A 41 3.46 1.61 -2.23
C PHE A 41 4.47 0.49 -2.06
N LEU A 42 5.28 0.59 -1.02
CA LEU A 42 6.21 -0.46 -0.62
C LEU A 42 5.69 -1.07 0.68
N LEU A 43 5.54 -2.37 0.68
CA LEU A 43 5.15 -3.14 1.86
C LEU A 43 6.36 -3.92 2.36
N LEU A 44 6.90 -3.48 3.47
CA LEU A 44 8.05 -4.12 4.11
C LEU A 44 7.54 -5.03 5.22
N MET A 45 7.68 -6.32 5.03
CA MET A 45 7.24 -7.30 6.01
C MET A 45 8.35 -7.53 7.04
N GLY A 46 7.95 -7.57 8.31
CA GLY A 46 8.79 -8.07 9.38
C GLY A 46 8.56 -9.57 9.61
N ALA A 47 8.84 -10.02 10.82
CA ALA A 47 8.58 -11.40 11.20
C ALA A 47 7.08 -11.70 11.28
N ILE A 48 6.67 -12.83 10.74
CA ILE A 48 5.30 -13.33 10.80
C ILE A 48 5.30 -14.55 11.73
N ALA A 49 4.68 -14.41 12.89
CA ALA A 49 4.68 -15.45 13.92
C ALA A 49 3.62 -16.52 13.70
N ASP A 50 2.54 -16.18 12.98
CA ASP A 50 1.42 -17.08 12.75
C ASP A 50 1.63 -17.87 11.45
N ALA A 51 1.75 -19.19 11.56
CA ALA A 51 1.95 -20.09 10.42
C ALA A 51 0.72 -20.19 9.50
N ASP A 52 -0.45 -19.80 9.97
CA ASP A 52 -1.71 -19.83 9.23
C ASP A 52 -2.17 -18.42 8.82
N ALA A 53 -1.34 -17.40 8.99
CA ALA A 53 -1.70 -16.04 8.66
C ALA A 53 -2.12 -15.88 7.20
N THR A 54 -3.25 -15.22 6.99
CA THR A 54 -3.73 -14.83 5.66
C THR A 54 -3.87 -13.32 5.60
N PHE A 55 -3.45 -12.75 4.47
CA PHE A 55 -3.50 -11.32 4.24
C PHE A 55 -4.33 -11.04 3.00
N THR A 56 -5.04 -9.95 3.02
CA THR A 56 -5.73 -9.41 1.84
C THR A 56 -5.33 -7.95 1.71
N PHE A 57 -4.71 -7.62 0.59
CA PHE A 57 -4.34 -6.25 0.27
C PHE A 57 -5.45 -5.61 -0.56
N LEU A 58 -5.87 -4.42 -0.18
CA LEU A 58 -6.85 -3.63 -0.92
C LEU A 58 -6.34 -2.21 -1.06
N MET A 59 -6.35 -1.69 -2.28
CA MET A 59 -6.08 -0.29 -2.57
C MET A 59 -7.38 0.42 -2.93
N GLU A 60 -7.60 1.56 -2.32
CA GLU A 60 -8.77 2.39 -2.58
C GLU A 60 -8.33 3.79 -2.98
N HIS A 61 -9.16 4.48 -3.73
CA HIS A 61 -8.94 5.86 -4.14
C HIS A 61 -10.25 6.67 -4.09
N GLY A 62 -10.10 8.00 -4.07
CA GLY A 62 -11.25 8.90 -4.09
C GLY A 62 -10.83 10.35 -4.37
N ASP A 63 -11.81 11.19 -4.50
CA ASP A 63 -11.63 12.64 -4.69
C ASP A 63 -11.79 13.43 -3.39
N ALA A 64 -12.45 12.85 -2.39
CA ALA A 64 -12.64 13.47 -1.09
C ALA A 64 -11.44 13.22 -0.17
N ALA A 65 -10.99 14.25 0.53
CA ALA A 65 -9.82 14.18 1.41
C ALA A 65 -9.97 13.16 2.55
N ASN A 66 -11.18 12.87 2.97
CA ASN A 66 -11.49 11.88 4.01
C ASN A 66 -11.84 10.50 3.44
N LEU A 67 -11.71 10.33 2.11
CA LEU A 67 -12.09 9.12 1.38
C LEU A 67 -13.54 8.66 1.64
N SER A 68 -14.46 9.62 1.86
CA SER A 68 -15.87 9.28 2.00
C SER A 68 -16.48 8.70 0.71
N ASP A 69 -15.84 8.96 -0.43
CA ASP A 69 -16.19 8.45 -1.75
C ASP A 69 -15.26 7.29 -2.20
N ALA A 70 -14.56 6.65 -1.28
CA ALA A 70 -13.60 5.60 -1.60
C ALA A 70 -14.23 4.45 -2.39
N VAL A 71 -13.53 4.05 -3.44
CA VAL A 71 -13.84 2.84 -4.22
C VAL A 71 -12.55 2.08 -4.46
N ALA A 72 -12.66 0.76 -4.63
CA ALA A 72 -11.51 -0.06 -4.96
C ALA A 72 -10.89 0.39 -6.28
N VAL A 73 -9.56 0.44 -6.33
CA VAL A 73 -8.83 0.81 -7.54
C VAL A 73 -8.95 -0.32 -8.56
N PRO A 74 -9.43 -0.06 -9.79
CA PRO A 74 -9.46 -1.09 -10.83
C PRO A 74 -8.05 -1.49 -11.25
N ASP A 75 -7.87 -2.73 -11.69
CA ASP A 75 -6.56 -3.28 -12.07
C ASP A 75 -5.86 -2.50 -13.18
N ASP A 76 -6.60 -1.88 -14.08
CA ASP A 76 -6.03 -1.07 -15.16
C ASP A 76 -5.39 0.24 -14.67
N MET A 77 -5.64 0.64 -13.43
CA MET A 77 -5.02 1.79 -12.77
C MET A 77 -3.91 1.39 -11.80
N LEU A 78 -3.47 0.15 -11.84
CA LEU A 78 -2.39 -0.38 -11.00
C LEU A 78 -1.20 -0.79 -11.85
N ASN A 79 0.00 -0.55 -11.34
CA ASN A 79 1.22 -1.21 -11.79
C ASN A 79 1.50 -2.41 -10.89
N GLY A 80 1.27 -3.59 -11.40
CA GLY A 80 1.18 -4.82 -10.62
C GLY A 80 -0.28 -5.11 -10.27
N THR A 81 -0.50 -6.01 -9.34
CA THR A 81 -1.83 -6.34 -8.85
C THR A 81 -1.83 -6.43 -7.34
N GLU A 82 -2.99 -6.25 -6.73
CA GLU A 82 -3.14 -6.42 -5.28
C GLU A 82 -2.78 -7.84 -4.85
N LEU A 83 -3.09 -8.82 -5.66
CA LEU A 83 -2.74 -10.22 -5.40
C LEU A 83 -1.22 -10.42 -5.34
N LEU A 84 -0.47 -9.82 -6.29
CA LEU A 84 1.00 -9.92 -6.30
C LEU A 84 1.63 -9.13 -5.15
N ALA A 85 0.98 -8.10 -4.66
CA ALA A 85 1.45 -7.31 -3.53
C ALA A 85 1.02 -7.89 -2.17
N THR A 86 0.16 -8.90 -2.17
CA THR A 86 -0.34 -9.52 -0.95
C THR A 86 0.68 -10.52 -0.40
N PRO A 87 1.16 -10.37 0.84
CA PRO A 87 2.09 -11.31 1.44
C PRO A 87 1.40 -12.61 1.83
N LEU A 88 2.19 -13.66 1.90
CA LEU A 88 1.79 -14.96 2.45
C LEU A 88 2.37 -15.11 3.87
N PHE A 89 1.89 -16.09 4.61
CA PHE A 89 2.43 -16.39 5.94
C PHE A 89 3.94 -16.70 5.94
N SER A 90 4.47 -17.15 4.81
CA SER A 90 5.90 -17.44 4.62
C SER A 90 6.70 -16.24 4.09
N SER A 91 6.11 -15.05 4.07
CA SER A 91 6.74 -13.85 3.50
C SER A 91 7.52 -13.03 4.52
N ASP A 92 8.12 -13.67 5.54
CA ASP A 92 8.96 -13.01 6.53
C ASP A 92 10.08 -12.21 5.86
N ASP A 93 10.31 -10.99 6.32
CA ASP A 93 11.38 -10.10 5.89
C ASP A 93 11.42 -9.82 4.37
N LYS A 94 10.30 -10.00 3.68
CA LYS A 94 10.17 -9.72 2.24
C LYS A 94 9.59 -8.33 1.98
N VAL A 95 9.84 -7.84 0.78
CA VAL A 95 9.35 -6.53 0.32
C VAL A 95 8.44 -6.75 -0.88
N PHE A 96 7.27 -6.12 -0.82
CA PHE A 96 6.30 -6.09 -1.91
C PHE A 96 6.12 -4.67 -2.41
N LYS A 97 5.70 -4.51 -3.64
CA LYS A 97 5.45 -3.19 -4.23
C LYS A 97 4.22 -3.22 -5.14
N ILE A 98 3.54 -2.09 -5.18
CA ILE A 98 2.42 -1.87 -6.10
C ILE A 98 2.39 -0.38 -6.45
N GLY A 99 2.13 -0.06 -7.70
CA GLY A 99 2.04 1.32 -8.18
C GLY A 99 0.59 1.71 -8.48
N TYR A 100 0.30 2.99 -8.37
CA TYR A 100 -0.99 3.58 -8.71
C TYR A 100 -0.83 4.55 -9.88
N THR A 101 -1.62 4.35 -10.94
CA THR A 101 -1.61 5.17 -12.16
C THR A 101 -2.93 5.88 -12.43
N GLY A 102 -3.87 5.84 -11.50
CA GLY A 102 -5.17 6.49 -11.63
C GLY A 102 -5.12 8.00 -11.47
N GLY A 103 -6.25 8.64 -11.68
CA GLY A 103 -6.39 10.10 -11.68
C GLY A 103 -6.93 10.71 -10.39
N LYS A 104 -7.25 9.92 -9.38
CA LYS A 104 -7.81 10.45 -8.13
C LYS A 104 -6.73 11.08 -7.26
N GLN A 105 -7.10 12.09 -6.47
CA GLN A 105 -6.15 12.81 -5.62
C GLN A 105 -5.79 12.05 -4.34
N TYR A 106 -6.71 11.28 -3.79
CA TYR A 106 -6.53 10.56 -2.53
C TYR A 106 -6.69 9.06 -2.71
#